data_a8539d104f9f818d0596251de773baa3
#
_entry.id   a8539d104f9f818d0596251de773baa3
#
_cell.length_a   1.000
_cell.length_b   1.000
_cell.length_c   1.000
_cell.angle_alpha   90.00
_cell.angle_beta   90.00
_cell.angle_gamma   90.00
#
_symmetry.space_group_name_H-M   'P 1'
#
loop_
_entity.id
_entity.type
_entity.pdbx_description
1 polymer ?
#
loop_
_entity_poly.entity_id
_entity_poly.type
_entity_poly.pdbx_seq_one_letter_code
_entity_poly.pdbx_strand_id
1 'polypeptide(L)'
;MTGAYSFICSYSSTDALCLRLNQVAWQWRIGDSYWYGDYLAAVPFPGVRIRIVDFPASTETGYRYESDIRIRKECTTPREEIDAAYRKILAEIPAHDVREIEWFD
;
A
#
# COMPACT_ATOMS: atom_id res chain seq x y z
N MET A 1 -0.52 -4.02 -15.53
CA MET A 1 -1.18 -4.91 -14.53
C MET A 1 -1.42 -4.14 -13.24
N THR A 2 -2.56 -4.30 -12.64
CA THR A 2 -2.93 -3.62 -11.41
C THR A 2 -3.52 -4.61 -10.42
N GLY A 3 -3.05 -4.56 -9.18
CA GLY A 3 -3.61 -5.37 -8.09
C GLY A 3 -4.18 -4.47 -7.01
N ALA A 4 -5.27 -4.92 -6.38
CA ALA A 4 -5.94 -4.20 -5.31
C ALA A 4 -5.88 -5.00 -4.01
N TYR A 5 -5.63 -4.31 -2.90
CA TYR A 5 -5.47 -4.91 -1.58
C TYR A 5 -6.21 -4.09 -0.54
N SER A 6 -6.55 -4.72 0.57
CA SER A 6 -6.95 -3.99 1.78
C SER A 6 -6.30 -4.64 3.00
N PHE A 7 -6.15 -3.87 4.06
CA PHE A 7 -5.55 -4.35 5.30
C PHE A 7 -6.02 -3.51 6.48
N ILE A 8 -5.89 -4.05 7.68
CA ILE A 8 -6.18 -3.34 8.94
C ILE A 8 -4.88 -3.14 9.70
N CYS A 9 -4.68 -1.93 10.23
CA CYS A 9 -3.56 -1.63 11.11
C CYS A 9 -4.00 -0.66 12.21
N SER A 10 -3.10 -0.37 13.15
CA SER A 10 -3.41 0.48 14.29
C SER A 10 -3.28 1.98 14.03
N TYR A 11 -2.81 2.37 12.86
CA TYR A 11 -2.55 3.77 12.55
C TYR A 11 -3.82 4.46 12.08
N SER A 12 -4.28 5.47 12.83
CA SER A 12 -5.54 6.16 12.56
C SER A 12 -5.43 7.26 11.52
N SER A 13 -4.21 7.62 11.11
CA SER A 13 -4.00 8.66 10.12
C SER A 13 -2.95 8.24 9.10
N THR A 14 -3.08 8.79 7.91
CA THR A 14 -2.14 8.58 6.82
C THR A 14 -0.74 9.09 7.19
N ASP A 15 -0.65 10.21 7.92
CA ASP A 15 0.63 10.73 8.38
C ASP A 15 1.37 9.75 9.29
N ALA A 16 0.67 9.18 10.26
CA ALA A 16 1.26 8.20 11.19
C ALA A 16 1.68 6.93 10.45
N LEU A 17 0.84 6.46 9.52
CA LEU A 17 1.15 5.29 8.70
C LEU A 17 2.38 5.54 7.83
N CYS A 18 2.47 6.71 7.21
CA CYS A 18 3.60 7.10 6.36
C CYS A 18 4.92 7.08 7.16
N LEU A 19 4.90 7.65 8.35
CA LEU A 19 6.07 7.69 9.23
C LEU A 19 6.55 6.28 9.55
N ARG A 20 5.61 5.39 9.88
CA ARG A 20 5.95 3.99 10.21
C ARG A 20 6.48 3.24 8.99
N LEU A 21 5.84 3.38 7.83
CA LEU A 21 6.28 2.70 6.62
C LEU A 21 7.71 3.12 6.22
N ASN A 22 8.05 4.39 6.37
CA ASN A 22 9.39 4.89 6.09
C ASN A 22 10.45 4.30 7.04
N GLN A 23 10.05 3.88 8.23
CA GLN A 23 10.95 3.20 9.17
C GLN A 23 11.18 1.74 8.79
N VAL A 24 10.25 1.14 8.05
CA VAL A 24 10.32 -0.28 7.69
C VAL A 24 11.08 -0.50 6.39
N ALA A 25 10.62 0.08 5.30
CA ALA A 25 11.24 -0.09 3.99
C ALA A 25 10.71 0.90 2.97
N TRP A 26 11.52 1.18 1.95
CA TRP A 26 11.25 2.05 0.84
C TRP A 26 11.12 3.51 1.27
N GLN A 27 10.84 4.36 0.31
CA GLN A 27 10.56 5.79 0.57
C GLN A 27 9.11 6.06 0.22
N TRP A 28 8.33 6.33 1.25
CA TRP A 28 6.92 6.66 1.11
C TRP A 28 6.74 8.17 1.20
N ARG A 29 5.88 8.69 0.36
CA ARG A 29 5.53 10.11 0.35
C ARG A 29 4.02 10.27 0.37
N ILE A 30 3.57 11.40 0.89
CA ILE A 30 2.16 11.79 0.82
C ILE A 30 2.00 12.59 -0.47
N GLY A 31 1.11 12.10 -1.34
CA GLY A 31 0.71 12.81 -2.55
C GLY A 31 -0.67 13.42 -2.38
N ASP A 32 -0.97 14.40 -3.21
CA ASP A 32 -2.27 15.06 -3.24
C ASP A 32 -2.95 14.75 -4.56
N SER A 33 -4.17 14.22 -4.47
CA SER A 33 -4.97 13.92 -5.63
C SER A 33 -6.17 14.85 -5.68
N TYR A 34 -6.39 15.48 -6.82
CA TYR A 34 -7.55 16.33 -7.03
C TYR A 34 -8.87 15.58 -6.88
N TRP A 35 -8.87 14.28 -7.20
CA TRP A 35 -10.08 13.48 -7.27
C TRP A 35 -10.44 12.73 -5.98
N TYR A 36 -9.45 12.29 -5.21
CA TYR A 36 -9.69 11.45 -4.02
C TYR A 36 -8.84 11.83 -2.82
N GLY A 37 -8.36 13.08 -2.76
CA GLY A 37 -7.60 13.56 -1.60
C GLY A 37 -6.16 13.05 -1.56
N ASP A 38 -5.61 12.99 -0.38
CA ASP A 38 -4.24 12.56 -0.18
C ASP A 38 -4.10 11.05 -0.35
N TYR A 39 -2.88 10.61 -0.62
CA TYR A 39 -2.54 9.20 -0.70
C TYR A 39 -1.07 9.02 -0.35
N LEU A 40 -0.71 7.81 0.11
CA LEU A 40 0.66 7.40 0.27
C LEU A 40 1.13 6.72 -1.01
N ALA A 41 2.36 6.97 -1.41
CA ALA A 41 2.93 6.33 -2.60
C ALA A 41 4.38 5.96 -2.38
N ALA A 42 4.77 4.81 -2.95
CA ALA A 42 6.15 4.36 -3.01
C ALA A 42 6.41 3.70 -4.35
N VAL A 43 7.66 3.76 -4.82
CA VAL A 43 8.13 3.08 -6.03
C VAL A 43 9.22 2.10 -5.58
N PRO A 44 8.83 0.89 -5.13
CA PRO A 44 9.79 -0.06 -4.54
C PRO A 44 10.72 -0.72 -5.57
N PHE A 45 10.27 -0.84 -6.82
CA PHE A 45 11.04 -1.42 -7.92
C PHE A 45 10.79 -0.59 -9.17
N PRO A 46 11.74 -0.57 -10.12
CA PRO A 46 11.50 0.13 -11.39
C PRO A 46 10.23 -0.37 -12.08
N GLY A 47 9.35 0.56 -12.43
CA GLY A 47 8.09 0.24 -13.09
C GLY A 47 6.97 -0.22 -12.17
N VAL A 48 7.15 -0.15 -10.84
CA VAL A 48 6.14 -0.54 -9.84
C VAL A 48 5.79 0.65 -8.97
N ARG A 49 4.50 0.93 -8.80
CA ARG A 49 4.02 1.96 -7.88
C ARG A 49 2.98 1.35 -6.94
N ILE A 50 3.14 1.59 -5.63
CA ILE A 50 2.16 1.21 -4.62
C ILE A 50 1.53 2.49 -4.09
N ARG A 51 0.20 2.53 -4.00
CA ARG A 51 -0.55 3.62 -3.38
C ARG A 51 -1.42 3.08 -2.26
N ILE A 52 -1.54 3.87 -1.19
CA ILE A 52 -2.47 3.63 -0.10
C ILE A 52 -3.36 4.86 0.00
N VAL A 53 -4.68 4.66 -0.07
CA VAL A 53 -5.65 5.75 -0.13
C VAL A 53 -5.86 6.34 1.27
N ASP A 54 -6.00 7.66 1.38
CA ASP A 54 -6.17 8.38 2.64
C ASP A 54 -7.63 8.44 3.07
N PHE A 55 -8.25 7.31 3.31
CA PHE A 55 -9.58 7.25 3.93
C PHE A 55 -9.69 5.97 4.73
N PRO A 56 -8.97 5.89 5.88
CA PRO A 56 -9.06 4.68 6.69
C PRO A 56 -10.45 4.55 7.30
N ALA A 57 -11.00 3.34 7.23
CA ALA A 57 -12.27 3.04 7.86
C ALA A 57 -12.05 2.45 9.25
N SER A 58 -12.70 3.02 10.26
CA SER A 58 -12.63 2.49 11.61
C SER A 58 -13.26 1.10 11.68
N THR A 59 -12.58 0.17 12.37
CA THR A 59 -13.05 -1.20 12.60
C THR A 59 -12.91 -1.56 14.07
N GLU A 60 -13.35 -2.74 14.47
CA GLU A 60 -13.21 -3.22 15.85
C GLU A 60 -11.76 -3.46 16.26
N THR A 61 -10.88 -3.71 15.29
CA THR A 61 -9.49 -4.09 15.56
C THR A 61 -8.46 -3.09 15.00
N GLY A 62 -8.91 -1.93 14.54
CA GLY A 62 -8.02 -0.90 14.00
C GLY A 62 -8.66 -0.12 12.86
N TYR A 63 -7.86 0.19 11.86
CA TYR A 63 -8.28 1.02 10.73
C TYR A 63 -7.98 0.29 9.43
N ARG A 64 -9.00 0.18 8.57
CA ARG A 64 -8.84 -0.47 7.27
C ARG A 64 -8.46 0.55 6.22
N TYR A 65 -7.41 0.20 5.48
CA TYR A 65 -6.91 0.96 4.34
C TYR A 65 -7.12 0.19 3.05
N GLU A 66 -7.39 0.93 1.98
CA GLU A 66 -7.40 0.41 0.62
C GLU A 66 -6.09 0.77 -0.06
N SER A 67 -5.57 -0.13 -0.87
CA SER A 67 -4.33 0.11 -1.61
C SER A 67 -4.35 -0.54 -2.99
N ASP A 68 -3.48 -0.07 -3.88
CA ASP A 68 -3.28 -0.68 -5.18
C ASP A 68 -1.78 -0.75 -5.53
N ILE A 69 -1.44 -1.72 -6.37
CA ILE A 69 -0.11 -1.87 -6.94
C ILE A 69 -0.27 -1.80 -8.45
N ARG A 70 0.44 -0.87 -9.08
CA ARG A 70 0.47 -0.75 -10.54
C ARG A 70 1.83 -1.20 -11.06
N ILE A 71 1.82 -2.17 -11.98
CA ILE A 71 3.02 -2.71 -12.60
C ILE A 71 2.99 -2.35 -14.08
N ARG A 72 4.03 -1.62 -14.54
CA ARG A 72 4.17 -1.24 -15.94
C ARG A 72 4.69 -2.41 -16.77
N LYS A 73 4.43 -2.35 -18.08
CA LYS A 73 4.85 -3.41 -19.03
C LYS A 73 6.36 -3.65 -19.03
N GLU A 74 7.15 -2.60 -18.87
CA GLU A 74 8.61 -2.67 -18.88
C GLU A 74 9.22 -3.16 -17.57
N CYS A 75 8.38 -3.43 -16.56
CA CYS A 75 8.85 -3.96 -15.28
C CYS A 75 9.41 -5.37 -15.46
N THR A 76 10.61 -5.61 -14.93
CA THR A 76 11.27 -6.92 -15.01
C THR A 76 11.14 -7.73 -13.73
N THR A 77 10.62 -7.12 -12.66
CA THR A 77 10.42 -7.83 -11.38
C THR A 77 9.16 -8.68 -11.45
N PRO A 78 9.22 -9.98 -11.12
CA PRO A 78 8.03 -10.83 -11.15
C PRO A 78 6.94 -10.35 -10.19
N ARG A 79 5.68 -10.52 -10.59
CA ARG A 79 4.51 -10.15 -9.79
C ARG A 79 4.56 -10.79 -8.41
N GLU A 80 4.94 -12.06 -8.33
CA GLU A 80 4.98 -12.82 -7.07
C GLU A 80 6.00 -12.23 -6.09
N GLU A 81 7.11 -11.73 -6.59
CA GLU A 81 8.12 -11.07 -5.78
C GLU A 81 7.63 -9.73 -5.24
N ILE A 82 6.90 -8.97 -6.07
CA ILE A 82 6.31 -7.69 -5.67
C ILE A 82 5.26 -7.92 -4.59
N ASP A 83 4.37 -8.90 -4.78
CA ASP A 83 3.34 -9.27 -3.81
C ASP A 83 3.97 -9.69 -2.48
N ALA A 84 4.98 -10.55 -2.52
CA ALA A 84 5.66 -11.03 -1.32
C ALA A 84 6.33 -9.88 -0.56
N ALA A 85 6.98 -8.95 -1.27
CA ALA A 85 7.63 -7.80 -0.66
C ALA A 85 6.62 -6.88 0.02
N TYR A 86 5.47 -6.63 -0.60
CA TYR A 86 4.43 -5.79 -0.01
C TYR A 86 3.82 -6.45 1.23
N ARG A 87 3.50 -7.73 1.17
CA ARG A 87 2.96 -8.47 2.31
C ARG A 87 3.93 -8.51 3.49
N LYS A 88 5.22 -8.61 3.22
CA LYS A 88 6.24 -8.58 4.27
C LYS A 88 6.24 -7.25 5.01
N ILE A 89 6.14 -6.13 4.29
CA ILE A 89 6.09 -4.81 4.88
C ILE A 89 4.82 -4.63 5.69
N LEU A 90 3.67 -5.07 5.17
CA LEU A 90 2.41 -5.02 5.90
C LEU A 90 2.48 -5.81 7.21
N ALA A 91 3.14 -6.98 7.20
CA ALA A 91 3.32 -7.77 8.41
C ALA A 91 4.18 -7.05 9.47
N GLU A 92 5.11 -6.22 9.05
CA GLU A 92 6.02 -5.50 9.96
C GLU A 92 5.39 -4.27 10.60
N ILE A 93 4.32 -3.67 10.06
CA ILE A 93 3.71 -2.43 10.62
C ILE A 93 2.78 -2.62 11.82
N PRO A 94 2.35 -3.74 12.36
CA PRO A 94 1.87 -5.00 11.81
C PRO A 94 0.42 -4.85 11.33
N ALA A 95 0.19 -5.10 10.09
CA ALA A 95 -1.14 -5.17 9.53
C ALA A 95 -1.71 -6.58 9.66
N HIS A 96 -3.03 -6.67 9.70
CA HIS A 96 -3.72 -7.95 9.73
C HIS A 96 -4.95 -7.88 8.82
N ASP A 97 -5.60 -9.02 8.61
CA ASP A 97 -6.73 -9.18 7.69
C ASP A 97 -6.37 -8.58 6.32
N VAL A 98 -5.20 -8.96 5.82
CA VAL A 98 -4.72 -8.53 4.52
C VAL A 98 -5.48 -9.30 3.45
N ARG A 99 -6.17 -8.58 2.58
CA ARG A 99 -6.98 -9.16 1.50
C ARG A 99 -6.45 -8.70 0.15
N GLU A 100 -6.15 -9.66 -0.71
CA GLU A 100 -5.92 -9.41 -2.11
C GLU A 100 -7.28 -9.45 -2.80
N ILE A 101 -7.71 -8.32 -3.36
CA ILE A 101 -9.06 -8.20 -3.91
C ILE A 101 -9.10 -8.73 -5.33
N GLU A 102 -8.22 -8.22 -6.19
CA GLU A 102 -8.16 -8.66 -7.58
C GLU A 102 -6.87 -8.21 -8.26
N TRP A 103 -6.53 -8.88 -9.36
CA TRP A 103 -5.49 -8.44 -10.29
C TRP A 103 -6.08 -8.39 -11.70
N PHE A 104 -5.76 -7.34 -12.44
CA PHE A 104 -6.23 -7.17 -13.82
C PHE A 104 -5.24 -6.36 -14.64
N ASP A 105 -5.34 -6.50 -15.93
CA ASP A 105 -4.50 -5.73 -16.86
C ASP A 105 -5.08 -4.36 -17.21
#